data_c1d1aa0f63dcb4089f41c831f3212091
#
_entry.id   c1d1aa0f63dcb4089f41c831f3212091
#
_cell.length_a   1.000
_cell.length_b   1.000
_cell.length_c   1.000
_cell.angle_alpha   90.00
_cell.angle_beta   90.00
_cell.angle_gamma   90.00
#
_symmetry.space_group_name_H-M   'P 1'
#
loop_
_entity.id
_entity.type
_entity.pdbx_description
1 polymer ?
#
loop_
_entity_poly.entity_id
_entity_poly.type
_entity_poly.pdbx_seq_one_letter_code
_entity_poly.pdbx_strand_id
1 'polypeptide(L)'
;KWFVGGELNVATNCVDRHVEAGNGDRVAIHFEGEGGDTRTITYADLQREVCKTANALTELGVGKGDTVAIYMPMIPETAYTMLACARLGAPHSVIFGGFSAEALHTRIDDAACKVVVTTDGQFRRGKPAPLKPAVDEALQYDNPVEKVLVVKRTDTEVGWVEGRDVWWHDVVDRQADTHEAQPHDSEHPLFILYTSGTTGKPKGIFHTSGGYLTQAAYTNAVVHDVHPESDVYWCTADVGWVTGHSYIVYGPLANGATQVMYEGTPDTPHQGRWWELIEKYKVSIFYTAPTAIRTFMKWGSDIPATFDLSSVRVLGSVGEPINPEAWLWYRKHVGGDTAPIVDTWWQTETGAIMISPLPGVTTLEP
;
A
#
# COMPACT_ATOMS: atom_id res chain seq x y z
N LYS A 1 8.61 -23.42 -7.66
CA LYS A 1 9.66 -22.70 -6.90
C LYS A 1 10.50 -21.86 -7.83
N TRP A 2 10.69 -20.60 -7.45
CA TRP A 2 11.55 -19.65 -8.15
C TRP A 2 12.83 -19.47 -7.35
N PHE A 3 13.97 -19.30 -8.04
CA PHE A 3 15.27 -18.99 -7.39
C PHE A 3 15.65 -19.99 -6.28
N VAL A 4 15.60 -21.27 -6.59
CA VAL A 4 15.92 -22.33 -5.63
C VAL A 4 17.32 -22.14 -5.05
N GLY A 5 17.42 -22.05 -3.72
CA GLY A 5 18.65 -21.75 -3.00
C GLY A 5 19.10 -20.28 -3.06
N GLY A 6 18.30 -19.41 -3.69
CA GLY A 6 18.52 -17.97 -3.64
C GLY A 6 18.04 -17.36 -2.34
N GLU A 7 18.73 -16.34 -1.88
CA GLU A 7 18.37 -15.55 -0.69
C GLU A 7 18.27 -14.07 -1.04
N LEU A 8 17.32 -13.39 -0.42
CA LEU A 8 17.16 -11.94 -0.55
C LEU A 8 16.51 -11.36 0.70
N ASN A 9 16.61 -10.04 0.85
CA ASN A 9 15.74 -9.28 1.74
C ASN A 9 14.88 -8.34 0.88
N VAL A 10 13.57 -8.42 1.04
CA VAL A 10 12.64 -7.62 0.25
C VAL A 10 12.77 -6.13 0.56
N ALA A 11 12.98 -5.75 1.83
CA ALA A 11 13.17 -4.35 2.21
C ALA A 11 14.47 -3.78 1.59
N THR A 12 15.56 -4.55 1.55
CA THR A 12 16.80 -4.15 0.86
C THR A 12 16.53 -3.84 -0.62
N ASN A 13 15.73 -4.67 -1.28
CA ASN A 13 15.41 -4.47 -2.70
C ASN A 13 14.48 -3.27 -2.94
N CYS A 14 13.61 -2.95 -2.00
CA CYS A 14 12.67 -1.83 -2.13
C CYS A 14 13.26 -0.49 -1.65
N VAL A 15 14.26 -0.51 -0.77
CA VAL A 15 14.73 0.69 -0.06
C VAL A 15 16.26 0.83 -0.12
N ASP A 16 16.99 -0.07 0.54
CA ASP A 16 18.43 0.11 0.81
C ASP A 16 19.26 0.25 -0.48
N ARG A 17 19.00 -0.59 -1.48
CA ARG A 17 19.75 -0.56 -2.74
C ARG A 17 19.65 0.78 -3.48
N HIS A 18 18.54 1.52 -3.30
CA HIS A 18 18.39 2.83 -3.94
C HIS A 18 19.23 3.88 -3.23
N VAL A 19 19.30 3.82 -1.90
CA VAL A 19 20.17 4.69 -1.10
C VAL A 19 21.65 4.40 -1.40
N GLU A 20 22.04 3.12 -1.43
CA GLU A 20 23.38 2.66 -1.77
C GLU A 20 23.81 3.05 -3.19
N ALA A 21 22.86 3.08 -4.13
CA ALA A 21 23.08 3.54 -5.50
C ALA A 21 23.17 5.07 -5.65
N GLY A 22 23.10 5.84 -4.55
CA GLY A 22 23.18 7.30 -4.55
C GLY A 22 21.84 8.01 -4.83
N ASN A 23 20.73 7.29 -4.80
CA ASN A 23 19.38 7.84 -5.01
C ASN A 23 18.64 8.13 -3.69
N GLY A 24 19.36 8.29 -2.58
CA GLY A 24 18.76 8.52 -1.26
C GLY A 24 17.89 9.78 -1.20
N ASP A 25 18.24 10.82 -1.94
CA ASP A 25 17.50 12.09 -1.99
C ASP A 25 16.26 12.05 -2.92
N ARG A 26 16.11 10.99 -3.72
CA ARG A 26 14.91 10.81 -4.55
C ARG A 26 13.69 10.64 -3.66
N VAL A 27 12.60 11.30 -4.00
CA VAL A 27 11.33 11.14 -3.29
C VAL A 27 10.79 9.72 -3.56
N ALA A 28 10.53 8.99 -2.50
CA ALA A 28 9.82 7.71 -2.55
C ALA A 28 8.30 7.92 -2.47
N ILE A 29 7.86 8.78 -1.53
CA ILE A 29 6.43 8.99 -1.27
C ILE A 29 6.14 10.47 -1.07
N HIS A 30 5.21 11.00 -1.87
CA HIS A 30 4.44 12.18 -1.56
C HIS A 30 3.17 11.74 -0.84
N PHE A 31 3.12 11.93 0.46
CA PHE A 31 1.92 11.66 1.25
C PHE A 31 1.04 12.89 1.35
N GLU A 32 -0.26 12.69 1.22
CA GLU A 32 -1.27 13.68 1.49
C GLU A 32 -2.46 13.08 2.24
N GLY A 33 -2.80 13.66 3.38
CA GLY A 33 -3.99 13.32 4.15
C GLY A 33 -5.23 14.05 3.63
N GLU A 34 -6.40 13.52 3.95
CA GLU A 34 -7.68 14.13 3.55
C GLU A 34 -7.85 15.55 4.07
N GLY A 35 -7.25 15.86 5.24
CA GLY A 35 -7.24 17.20 5.84
C GLY A 35 -6.26 18.18 5.19
N GLY A 36 -5.46 17.75 4.21
CA GLY A 36 -4.46 18.57 3.53
C GLY A 36 -3.09 18.56 4.20
N ASP A 37 -2.87 17.77 5.22
CA ASP A 37 -1.54 17.53 5.79
C ASP A 37 -0.68 16.73 4.79
N THR A 38 0.59 17.12 4.66
CA THR A 38 1.49 16.57 3.66
C THR A 38 2.83 16.17 4.26
N ARG A 39 3.42 15.09 3.70
CA ARG A 39 4.79 14.70 3.96
C ARG A 39 5.49 14.34 2.65
N THR A 40 6.73 14.76 2.48
CA THR A 40 7.60 14.31 1.39
C THR A 40 8.68 13.40 2.01
N ILE A 41 8.71 12.15 1.57
CA ILE A 41 9.56 11.10 2.14
C ILE A 41 10.52 10.65 1.06
N THR A 42 11.81 10.91 1.25
CA THR A 42 12.87 10.42 0.36
C THR A 42 13.16 8.93 0.62
N TYR A 43 13.93 8.28 -0.27
CA TYR A 43 14.38 6.90 -0.02
C TYR A 43 15.26 6.80 1.23
N ALA A 44 16.08 7.82 1.51
CA ALA A 44 16.86 7.88 2.76
C ALA A 44 15.97 8.03 3.99
N ASP A 45 14.91 8.86 3.93
CA ASP A 45 13.93 8.98 5.01
C ASP A 45 13.19 7.65 5.21
N LEU A 46 12.75 7.02 4.11
CA LEU A 46 12.08 5.73 4.14
C LEU A 46 12.95 4.65 4.78
N GLN A 47 14.26 4.61 4.43
CA GLN A 47 15.21 3.69 5.03
C GLN A 47 15.30 3.88 6.54
N ARG A 48 15.45 5.11 7.01
CA ARG A 48 15.54 5.41 8.46
C ARG A 48 14.27 4.95 9.19
N GLU A 49 13.11 5.32 8.68
CA GLU A 49 11.83 4.97 9.33
C GLU A 49 11.56 3.46 9.31
N VAL A 50 11.92 2.76 8.24
CA VAL A 50 11.84 1.28 8.17
C VAL A 50 12.80 0.63 9.17
N CYS A 51 14.01 1.13 9.31
CA CYS A 51 14.98 0.62 10.30
C CYS A 51 14.49 0.83 11.74
N LYS A 52 14.00 2.03 12.07
CA LYS A 52 13.41 2.31 13.39
C LYS A 52 12.21 1.40 13.68
N THR A 53 11.33 1.22 12.70
CA THR A 53 10.15 0.37 12.84
C THR A 53 10.56 -1.10 13.03
N ALA A 54 11.58 -1.59 12.32
CA ALA A 54 12.12 -2.94 12.50
C ALA A 54 12.70 -3.15 13.91
N ASN A 55 13.48 -2.18 14.39
CA ASN A 55 14.02 -2.20 15.75
C ASN A 55 12.90 -2.18 16.80
N ALA A 56 11.87 -1.37 16.61
CA ALA A 56 10.71 -1.30 17.49
C ALA A 56 9.93 -2.61 17.52
N LEU A 57 9.64 -3.21 16.37
CA LEU A 57 8.99 -4.51 16.31
C LEU A 57 9.80 -5.59 16.98
N THR A 58 11.14 -5.58 16.86
CA THR A 58 12.04 -6.50 17.57
C THR A 58 11.96 -6.29 19.07
N GLU A 59 11.93 -5.05 19.56
CA GLU A 59 11.74 -4.75 20.98
C GLU A 59 10.39 -5.25 21.52
N LEU A 60 9.35 -5.21 20.66
CA LEU A 60 8.02 -5.75 20.99
C LEU A 60 7.94 -7.28 20.87
N GLY A 61 9.06 -7.94 20.60
CA GLY A 61 9.19 -9.40 20.58
C GLY A 61 8.97 -10.04 19.20
N VAL A 62 8.89 -9.27 18.12
CA VAL A 62 8.73 -9.81 16.75
C VAL A 62 10.09 -10.31 16.24
N GLY A 63 10.12 -11.56 15.79
CA GLY A 63 11.27 -12.18 15.16
C GLY A 63 10.91 -12.79 13.80
N LYS A 64 11.92 -13.42 13.15
CA LYS A 64 11.73 -14.13 11.89
C LYS A 64 10.66 -15.21 12.02
N GLY A 65 9.64 -15.14 11.15
CA GLY A 65 8.52 -16.08 11.12
C GLY A 65 7.33 -15.71 12.01
N ASP A 66 7.46 -14.74 12.92
CA ASP A 66 6.33 -14.22 13.69
C ASP A 66 5.43 -13.37 12.76
N THR A 67 4.12 -13.52 12.87
CA THR A 67 3.18 -12.75 12.03
C THR A 67 2.74 -11.47 12.73
N VAL A 68 2.67 -10.38 11.95
CA VAL A 68 2.21 -9.05 12.39
C VAL A 68 0.93 -8.69 11.65
N ALA A 69 -0.13 -8.38 12.38
CA ALA A 69 -1.35 -7.81 11.80
C ALA A 69 -1.20 -6.30 11.64
N ILE A 70 -1.63 -5.76 10.49
CA ILE A 70 -1.60 -4.33 10.19
C ILE A 70 -3.04 -3.89 9.89
N TYR A 71 -3.63 -3.09 10.78
CA TYR A 71 -4.97 -2.55 10.65
C TYR A 71 -4.90 -1.03 10.71
N MET A 72 -4.52 -0.43 9.57
CA MET A 72 -4.13 0.97 9.47
C MET A 72 -4.68 1.61 8.20
N PRO A 73 -4.85 2.95 8.18
CA PRO A 73 -5.20 3.68 6.97
C PRO A 73 -4.01 3.81 6.00
N MET A 74 -4.25 4.49 4.88
CA MET A 74 -3.25 4.79 3.85
C MET A 74 -2.31 5.92 4.30
N ILE A 75 -1.46 5.63 5.29
CA ILE A 75 -0.43 6.54 5.81
C ILE A 75 0.97 5.94 5.65
N PRO A 76 2.03 6.73 5.65
CA PRO A 76 3.40 6.23 5.47
C PRO A 76 3.81 5.16 6.49
N GLU A 77 3.35 5.26 7.73
CA GLU A 77 3.61 4.30 8.80
C GLU A 77 3.14 2.89 8.43
N THR A 78 2.11 2.77 7.58
CA THR A 78 1.65 1.49 7.05
C THR A 78 2.70 0.86 6.14
N ALA A 79 3.27 1.65 5.22
CA ALA A 79 4.36 1.19 4.36
C ALA A 79 5.63 0.89 5.16
N TYR A 80 5.96 1.71 6.15
CA TYR A 80 7.10 1.46 7.06
C TYR A 80 6.94 0.12 7.77
N THR A 81 5.76 -0.17 8.27
CA THR A 81 5.46 -1.43 8.99
C THR A 81 5.57 -2.64 8.06
N MET A 82 4.98 -2.57 6.85
CA MET A 82 5.07 -3.65 5.86
C MET A 82 6.53 -3.95 5.49
N LEU A 83 7.32 -2.92 5.22
CA LEU A 83 8.74 -3.05 4.87
C LEU A 83 9.60 -3.49 6.06
N ALA A 84 9.29 -3.03 7.27
CA ALA A 84 9.97 -3.49 8.48
C ALA A 84 9.73 -4.97 8.75
N CYS A 85 8.50 -5.45 8.57
CA CYS A 85 8.17 -6.87 8.63
C CYS A 85 8.96 -7.67 7.60
N ALA A 86 9.01 -7.20 6.36
CA ALA A 86 9.80 -7.81 5.29
C ALA A 86 11.30 -7.84 5.65
N ARG A 87 11.82 -6.77 6.26
CA ARG A 87 13.21 -6.66 6.72
C ARG A 87 13.56 -7.69 7.78
N LEU A 88 12.64 -7.95 8.71
CA LEU A 88 12.80 -8.92 9.79
C LEU A 88 12.56 -10.38 9.35
N GLY A 89 11.95 -10.60 8.18
CA GLY A 89 11.43 -11.91 7.79
C GLY A 89 10.22 -12.31 8.64
N ALA A 90 9.45 -11.34 9.10
CA ALA A 90 8.18 -11.51 9.81
C ALA A 90 7.03 -11.36 8.81
N PRO A 91 6.27 -12.41 8.46
CA PRO A 91 5.14 -12.26 7.56
C PRO A 91 4.13 -11.26 8.12
N HIS A 92 3.61 -10.37 7.27
CA HIS A 92 2.55 -9.47 7.71
C HIS A 92 1.18 -9.89 7.13
N SER A 93 0.11 -9.50 7.86
CA SER A 93 -1.27 -9.62 7.40
C SER A 93 -1.92 -8.24 7.47
N VAL A 94 -2.04 -7.57 6.31
CA VAL A 94 -2.74 -6.28 6.25
C VAL A 94 -4.24 -6.53 6.16
N ILE A 95 -4.98 -5.86 7.02
CA ILE A 95 -6.43 -6.01 7.14
C ILE A 95 -7.06 -4.65 6.83
N PHE A 96 -8.01 -4.64 5.90
CA PHE A 96 -8.67 -3.41 5.48
C PHE A 96 -9.37 -2.71 6.64
N GLY A 97 -9.08 -1.42 6.86
CA GLY A 97 -9.59 -0.61 7.98
C GLY A 97 -11.11 -0.41 8.02
N GLY A 98 -11.85 -0.92 7.04
CA GLY A 98 -13.31 -0.94 7.01
C GLY A 98 -13.94 -2.25 7.48
N PHE A 99 -13.13 -3.26 7.86
CA PHE A 99 -13.67 -4.54 8.36
C PHE A 99 -14.13 -4.44 9.82
N SER A 100 -15.11 -5.29 10.16
CA SER A 100 -15.62 -5.42 11.52
C SER A 100 -14.61 -6.06 12.48
N ALA A 101 -14.83 -5.89 13.77
CA ALA A 101 -14.01 -6.52 14.82
C ALA A 101 -13.99 -8.06 14.70
N GLU A 102 -15.10 -8.70 14.35
CA GLU A 102 -15.18 -10.14 14.11
C GLU A 102 -14.31 -10.56 12.93
N ALA A 103 -14.36 -9.81 11.82
CA ALA A 103 -13.53 -10.07 10.64
C ALA A 103 -12.03 -9.85 10.93
N LEU A 104 -11.70 -8.89 11.79
CA LEU A 104 -10.35 -8.63 12.26
C LEU A 104 -9.85 -9.76 13.17
N HIS A 105 -10.65 -10.18 14.18
CA HIS A 105 -10.33 -11.29 15.07
C HIS A 105 -10.03 -12.57 14.28
N THR A 106 -10.93 -12.95 13.36
CA THR A 106 -10.78 -14.17 12.56
C THR A 106 -9.42 -14.23 11.84
N ARG A 107 -8.94 -13.09 11.31
CA ARG A 107 -7.67 -13.02 10.58
C ARG A 107 -6.46 -13.01 11.51
N ILE A 108 -6.57 -12.36 12.66
CA ILE A 108 -5.54 -12.33 13.70
C ILE A 108 -5.31 -13.74 14.24
N ASP A 109 -6.38 -14.46 14.54
CA ASP A 109 -6.32 -15.81 15.07
C ASP A 109 -5.78 -16.81 14.03
N ASP A 110 -6.36 -16.82 12.82
CA ASP A 110 -5.94 -17.75 11.75
C ASP A 110 -4.48 -17.55 11.32
N ALA A 111 -4.01 -16.29 11.28
CA ALA A 111 -2.61 -15.98 10.97
C ALA A 111 -1.68 -16.05 12.19
N ALA A 112 -2.18 -16.39 13.37
CA ALA A 112 -1.44 -16.42 14.64
C ALA A 112 -0.61 -15.13 14.86
N CYS A 113 -1.25 -13.97 14.69
CA CYS A 113 -0.56 -12.68 14.77
C CYS A 113 -0.11 -12.36 16.20
N LYS A 114 1.19 -12.14 16.39
CA LYS A 114 1.80 -11.83 17.67
C LYS A 114 1.67 -10.37 18.09
N VAL A 115 1.72 -9.47 17.09
CA VAL A 115 1.60 -8.02 17.27
C VAL A 115 0.54 -7.48 16.31
N VAL A 116 -0.24 -6.51 16.78
CA VAL A 116 -1.12 -5.69 15.92
C VAL A 116 -0.55 -4.28 15.85
N VAL A 117 -0.43 -3.74 14.65
CA VAL A 117 -0.14 -2.33 14.42
C VAL A 117 -1.38 -1.64 13.91
N THR A 118 -1.79 -0.56 14.56
CA THR A 118 -3.02 0.18 14.26
C THR A 118 -2.86 1.67 14.50
N THR A 119 -3.94 2.43 14.33
CA THR A 119 -4.00 3.85 14.65
C THR A 119 -5.14 4.13 15.64
N ASP A 120 -5.10 5.27 16.32
CA ASP A 120 -6.26 5.77 17.07
C ASP A 120 -7.48 5.93 16.17
N GLY A 121 -7.29 6.43 14.95
CA GLY A 121 -8.32 6.59 13.94
C GLY A 121 -7.75 6.91 12.57
N GLN A 122 -8.63 7.18 11.61
CA GLN A 122 -8.32 7.61 10.25
C GLN A 122 -9.18 8.81 9.87
N PHE A 123 -8.75 9.61 8.91
CA PHE A 123 -9.59 10.63 8.31
C PHE A 123 -10.37 10.05 7.13
N ARG A 124 -11.69 10.20 7.15
CA ARG A 124 -12.56 9.75 6.07
C ARG A 124 -13.81 10.60 5.96
N ARG A 125 -14.06 11.15 4.76
CA ARG A 125 -15.18 12.06 4.46
C ARG A 125 -15.23 13.27 5.39
N GLY A 126 -14.07 13.90 5.61
CA GLY A 126 -13.91 15.10 6.41
C GLY A 126 -14.03 14.91 7.92
N LYS A 127 -14.01 13.67 8.41
CA LYS A 127 -14.16 13.38 9.84
C LYS A 127 -13.18 12.30 10.30
N PRO A 128 -12.72 12.36 11.55
CA PRO A 128 -12.03 11.25 12.16
C PRO A 128 -12.98 10.06 12.34
N ALA A 129 -12.52 8.87 11.97
CA ALA A 129 -13.19 7.60 12.17
C ALA A 129 -12.28 6.70 13.01
N PRO A 130 -12.70 6.27 14.21
CA PRO A 130 -11.86 5.49 15.13
C PRO A 130 -11.54 4.11 14.55
N LEU A 131 -10.30 3.63 14.72
CA LEU A 131 -9.88 2.27 14.34
C LEU A 131 -9.54 1.41 15.56
N LYS A 132 -8.84 1.96 16.56
CA LYS A 132 -8.45 1.23 17.77
C LYS A 132 -9.60 0.50 18.48
N PRO A 133 -10.83 1.06 18.58
CA PRO A 133 -11.94 0.35 19.22
C PRO A 133 -12.29 -0.99 18.56
N ALA A 134 -12.17 -1.12 17.24
CA ALA A 134 -12.38 -2.39 16.54
C ALA A 134 -11.28 -3.42 16.89
N VAL A 135 -10.05 -2.97 17.09
CA VAL A 135 -8.94 -3.80 17.57
C VAL A 135 -9.24 -4.27 18.99
N ASP A 136 -9.64 -3.36 19.89
CA ASP A 136 -9.94 -3.70 21.27
C ASP A 136 -11.08 -4.72 21.37
N GLU A 137 -12.12 -4.58 20.57
CA GLU A 137 -13.24 -5.54 20.49
C GLU A 137 -12.77 -6.89 19.94
N ALA A 138 -11.96 -6.89 18.85
CA ALA A 138 -11.41 -8.11 18.27
C ALA A 138 -10.55 -8.91 19.27
N LEU A 139 -9.83 -8.23 20.13
CA LEU A 139 -8.92 -8.82 21.12
C LEU A 139 -9.59 -9.19 22.45
N GLN A 140 -10.90 -9.05 22.58
CA GLN A 140 -11.65 -9.57 23.75
C GLN A 140 -11.77 -11.09 23.74
N TYR A 141 -11.65 -11.71 22.59
CA TYR A 141 -11.65 -13.15 22.42
C TYR A 141 -10.26 -13.72 22.62
N ASP A 142 -10.17 -15.04 22.83
CA ASP A 142 -8.88 -15.73 22.92
C ASP A 142 -8.06 -15.49 21.64
N ASN A 143 -6.82 -15.02 21.79
CA ASN A 143 -5.99 -14.62 20.67
C ASN A 143 -4.49 -14.64 21.04
N PRO A 144 -3.58 -14.75 20.07
CA PRO A 144 -2.14 -14.83 20.31
C PRO A 144 -1.44 -13.46 20.47
N VAL A 145 -2.17 -12.34 20.42
CA VAL A 145 -1.57 -10.99 20.40
C VAL A 145 -0.97 -10.62 21.74
N GLU A 146 0.31 -10.32 21.76
CA GLU A 146 1.06 -9.89 22.95
C GLU A 146 1.09 -8.36 23.07
N LYS A 147 1.19 -7.63 21.94
CA LYS A 147 1.33 -6.17 21.91
C LYS A 147 0.46 -5.53 20.82
N VAL A 148 0.04 -4.30 21.08
CA VAL A 148 -0.65 -3.44 20.13
C VAL A 148 0.13 -2.14 20.03
N LEU A 149 0.69 -1.87 18.83
CA LEU A 149 1.43 -0.63 18.52
C LEU A 149 0.47 0.35 17.86
N VAL A 150 0.29 1.53 18.47
CA VAL A 150 -0.74 2.50 18.08
C VAL A 150 -0.13 3.79 17.54
N VAL A 151 -0.40 4.11 16.28
CA VAL A 151 -0.05 5.41 15.69
C VAL A 151 -1.10 6.44 16.06
N LYS A 152 -0.67 7.60 16.52
CA LYS A 152 -1.52 8.74 16.82
C LYS A 152 -1.79 9.54 15.54
N ARG A 153 -2.92 9.29 14.89
CA ARG A 153 -3.28 9.90 13.60
C ARG A 153 -4.34 11.00 13.72
N THR A 154 -5.34 10.80 14.56
CA THR A 154 -6.52 11.67 14.62
C THR A 154 -6.67 12.40 15.95
N ASP A 155 -5.81 12.15 16.92
CA ASP A 155 -5.95 12.60 18.30
C ASP A 155 -7.27 12.16 18.97
N THR A 156 -7.87 11.08 18.48
CA THR A 156 -9.08 10.51 19.05
C THR A 156 -8.73 9.80 20.36
N GLU A 157 -9.49 10.08 21.40
CA GLU A 157 -9.39 9.36 22.68
C GLU A 157 -9.78 7.88 22.45
N VAL A 158 -8.90 6.97 22.88
CA VAL A 158 -9.08 5.52 22.69
C VAL A 158 -8.91 4.77 24.00
N GLY A 159 -9.56 3.60 24.10
CA GLY A 159 -9.32 2.67 25.19
C GLY A 159 -7.86 2.23 25.23
N TRP A 160 -7.36 1.93 26.43
CA TRP A 160 -5.97 1.55 26.65
C TRP A 160 -5.85 0.36 27.58
N VAL A 161 -5.08 -0.63 27.18
CA VAL A 161 -4.79 -1.80 28.01
C VAL A 161 -3.32 -1.75 28.41
N GLU A 162 -3.08 -1.48 29.66
CA GLU A 162 -1.74 -1.37 30.23
C GLU A 162 -0.95 -2.68 30.05
N GLY A 163 0.31 -2.55 29.64
CA GLY A 163 1.20 -3.69 29.37
C GLY A 163 1.00 -4.33 27.98
N ARG A 164 -0.13 -4.12 27.30
CA ARG A 164 -0.40 -4.58 25.92
C ARG A 164 -0.18 -3.45 24.91
N ASP A 165 -0.80 -2.30 25.15
CA ASP A 165 -0.84 -1.19 24.21
C ASP A 165 0.37 -0.27 24.41
N VAL A 166 0.97 0.17 23.30
CA VAL A 166 2.09 1.11 23.29
C VAL A 166 1.92 2.13 22.18
N TRP A 167 2.28 3.38 22.44
CA TRP A 167 2.27 4.39 21.41
C TRP A 167 3.45 4.25 20.46
N TRP A 168 3.22 4.47 19.16
CA TRP A 168 4.25 4.49 18.14
C TRP A 168 5.38 5.45 18.47
N HIS A 169 5.07 6.70 18.80
CA HIS A 169 6.06 7.71 19.12
C HIS A 169 6.89 7.41 20.39
N ASP A 170 6.36 6.64 21.33
CA ASP A 170 7.13 6.24 22.53
C ASP A 170 8.13 5.12 22.25
N VAL A 171 7.87 4.30 21.24
CA VAL A 171 8.68 3.12 20.95
C VAL A 171 9.53 3.29 19.70
N VAL A 172 8.95 3.78 18.57
CA VAL A 172 9.64 3.88 17.28
C VAL A 172 10.58 5.08 17.22
N ASP A 173 10.14 6.26 17.69
CA ASP A 173 10.93 7.49 17.55
C ASP A 173 12.28 7.45 18.28
N ARG A 174 12.41 6.64 19.31
CA ARG A 174 13.64 6.47 20.10
C ARG A 174 14.59 5.41 19.55
N GLN A 175 14.19 4.63 18.56
CA GLN A 175 15.00 3.57 17.99
C GLN A 175 16.16 4.11 17.13
N ALA A 176 17.20 3.29 17.00
CA ALA A 176 18.25 3.54 16.04
C ALA A 176 17.69 3.56 14.61
N ASP A 177 18.17 4.49 13.79
CA ASP A 177 17.80 4.64 12.39
C ASP A 177 18.57 3.71 11.44
N THR A 178 19.29 2.76 12.01
CA THR A 178 20.04 1.70 11.34
C THR A 178 19.59 0.33 11.83
N HIS A 179 19.50 -0.62 10.90
CA HIS A 179 19.19 -2.02 11.18
C HIS A 179 19.79 -2.88 10.07
N GLU A 180 20.55 -3.90 10.41
CA GLU A 180 21.13 -4.82 9.44
C GLU A 180 20.07 -5.78 8.91
N ALA A 181 19.77 -5.71 7.60
CA ALA A 181 18.83 -6.61 6.96
C ALA A 181 19.49 -7.97 6.70
N GLN A 182 18.92 -9.04 7.26
CA GLN A 182 19.38 -10.39 7.01
C GLN A 182 18.70 -10.96 5.74
N PRO A 183 19.43 -11.68 4.88
CA PRO A 183 18.83 -12.37 3.76
C PRO A 183 17.93 -13.53 4.24
N HIS A 184 16.88 -13.80 3.47
CA HIS A 184 15.96 -14.91 3.69
C HIS A 184 15.84 -15.72 2.41
N ASP A 185 15.55 -17.03 2.56
CA ASP A 185 15.27 -17.90 1.41
C ASP A 185 14.21 -17.27 0.49
N SER A 186 14.36 -17.41 -0.81
CA SER A 186 13.42 -16.85 -1.79
C SER A 186 11.98 -17.34 -1.62
N GLU A 187 11.79 -18.51 -1.02
CA GLU A 187 10.49 -19.07 -0.66
C GLU A 187 10.04 -18.68 0.75
N HIS A 188 10.81 -17.81 1.46
CA HIS A 188 10.42 -17.33 2.78
C HIS A 188 9.12 -16.53 2.69
N PRO A 189 8.17 -16.75 3.62
CA PRO A 189 6.91 -16.00 3.70
C PRO A 189 7.10 -14.49 3.76
N LEU A 190 6.34 -13.75 2.92
CA LEU A 190 6.34 -12.30 2.93
C LEU A 190 5.06 -11.76 3.56
N PHE A 191 3.91 -12.23 3.10
CA PHE A 191 2.63 -11.80 3.65
C PHE A 191 1.52 -12.85 3.46
N ILE A 192 0.47 -12.67 4.25
CA ILE A 192 -0.78 -13.41 4.17
C ILE A 192 -1.91 -12.41 3.89
N LEU A 193 -2.67 -12.61 2.84
CA LEU A 193 -3.81 -11.76 2.50
C LEU A 193 -5.06 -12.60 2.34
N TYR A 194 -6.14 -12.18 3.00
CA TYR A 194 -7.38 -12.95 3.06
C TYR A 194 -8.35 -12.56 1.94
N THR A 195 -8.85 -13.57 1.23
CA THR A 195 -9.94 -13.43 0.26
C THR A 195 -11.24 -14.00 0.80
N SER A 196 -12.37 -13.59 0.20
CA SER A 196 -13.67 -14.20 0.48
C SER A 196 -13.66 -15.65 -0.04
N GLY A 197 -13.52 -16.63 0.85
CA GLY A 197 -13.56 -18.03 0.47
C GLY A 197 -14.90 -18.46 -0.10
N THR A 198 -14.91 -19.41 -1.02
CA THR A 198 -16.13 -20.03 -1.58
C THR A 198 -17.00 -20.72 -0.54
N THR A 199 -16.45 -21.03 0.63
CA THR A 199 -17.12 -21.72 1.76
C THR A 199 -17.61 -20.79 2.86
N GLY A 200 -17.54 -19.45 2.64
CA GLY A 200 -17.94 -18.44 3.64
C GLY A 200 -16.87 -18.09 4.67
N LYS A 201 -15.82 -18.92 4.82
CA LYS A 201 -14.65 -18.56 5.66
C LYS A 201 -13.58 -17.88 4.82
N PRO A 202 -12.94 -16.81 5.33
CA PRO A 202 -11.79 -16.20 4.65
C PRO A 202 -10.67 -17.22 4.41
N LYS A 203 -10.04 -17.14 3.24
CA LYS A 203 -8.86 -17.96 2.90
C LYS A 203 -7.62 -17.09 2.94
N GLY A 204 -6.65 -17.45 3.75
CA GLY A 204 -5.32 -16.82 3.77
C GLY A 204 -4.53 -17.23 2.53
N ILE A 205 -4.29 -16.29 1.63
CA ILE A 205 -3.41 -16.43 0.48
C ILE A 205 -2.02 -16.02 0.92
N PHE A 206 -1.08 -16.90 0.70
CA PHE A 206 0.28 -16.78 1.16
C PHE A 206 1.22 -16.51 -0.01
N HIS A 207 2.03 -15.46 0.10
CA HIS A 207 3.04 -15.12 -0.90
C HIS A 207 4.45 -15.20 -0.33
N THR A 208 5.39 -15.70 -1.14
CA THR A 208 6.81 -15.81 -0.79
C THR A 208 7.64 -14.71 -1.44
N SER A 209 8.78 -14.38 -0.83
CA SER A 209 9.55 -13.17 -1.10
C SER A 209 10.08 -13.05 -2.53
N GLY A 210 10.80 -14.04 -3.03
CA GLY A 210 11.57 -13.91 -4.28
C GLY A 210 10.70 -13.87 -5.53
N GLY A 211 9.81 -14.85 -5.70
CA GLY A 211 8.94 -14.93 -6.87
C GLY A 211 7.94 -13.78 -6.93
N TYR A 212 7.34 -13.46 -5.80
CA TYR A 212 6.38 -12.36 -5.70
C TYR A 212 7.02 -11.00 -6.03
N LEU A 213 8.15 -10.66 -5.39
CA LEU A 213 8.81 -9.38 -5.63
C LEU A 213 9.26 -9.22 -7.08
N THR A 214 9.80 -10.28 -7.67
CA THR A 214 10.22 -10.28 -9.08
C THR A 214 9.05 -9.99 -10.01
N GLN A 215 7.91 -10.65 -9.82
CA GLN A 215 6.72 -10.43 -10.64
C GLN A 215 6.14 -9.04 -10.42
N ALA A 216 6.00 -8.58 -9.17
CA ALA A 216 5.46 -7.26 -8.87
C ALA A 216 6.34 -6.13 -9.45
N ALA A 217 7.66 -6.22 -9.28
CA ALA A 217 8.60 -5.24 -9.82
C ALA A 217 8.60 -5.24 -11.35
N TYR A 218 8.70 -6.43 -11.98
CA TYR A 218 8.72 -6.54 -13.43
C TYR A 218 7.43 -6.01 -14.07
N THR A 219 6.27 -6.42 -13.57
CA THR A 219 5.00 -5.98 -14.15
C THR A 219 4.73 -4.50 -13.88
N ASN A 220 5.12 -3.97 -12.74
CA ASN A 220 5.06 -2.52 -12.50
C ASN A 220 5.93 -1.74 -13.49
N ALA A 221 7.18 -2.17 -13.72
CA ALA A 221 8.07 -1.52 -14.67
C ALA A 221 7.54 -1.57 -16.11
N VAL A 222 7.09 -2.75 -16.57
CA VAL A 222 6.77 -2.98 -17.99
C VAL A 222 5.33 -2.58 -18.33
N VAL A 223 4.35 -2.91 -17.50
CA VAL A 223 2.93 -2.62 -17.76
C VAL A 223 2.63 -1.14 -17.57
N HIS A 224 3.14 -0.54 -16.50
CA HIS A 224 2.97 0.88 -16.24
C HIS A 224 4.05 1.75 -16.91
N ASP A 225 5.04 1.13 -17.58
CA ASP A 225 6.15 1.83 -18.26
C ASP A 225 6.84 2.84 -17.32
N VAL A 226 7.19 2.42 -16.11
CA VAL A 226 7.72 3.29 -15.07
C VAL A 226 9.15 3.71 -15.37
N HIS A 227 9.39 5.02 -15.41
CA HIS A 227 10.69 5.67 -15.53
C HIS A 227 11.02 6.41 -14.23
N PRO A 228 11.79 5.81 -13.31
CA PRO A 228 12.00 6.35 -11.96
C PRO A 228 12.59 7.76 -11.90
N GLU A 229 13.27 8.19 -12.98
CA GLU A 229 13.93 9.51 -13.07
C GLU A 229 12.94 10.64 -13.35
N SER A 230 11.77 10.33 -13.91
CA SER A 230 10.86 11.36 -14.44
C SER A 230 9.40 11.17 -14.04
N ASP A 231 9.00 9.96 -13.65
CA ASP A 231 7.61 9.66 -13.36
C ASP A 231 7.23 9.93 -11.92
N VAL A 232 5.99 10.37 -11.75
CA VAL A 232 5.26 10.30 -10.49
C VAL A 232 4.09 9.34 -10.68
N TYR A 233 4.15 8.23 -9.97
CA TYR A 233 3.18 7.14 -10.04
C TYR A 233 2.13 7.30 -8.95
N TRP A 234 0.87 7.05 -9.26
CA TRP A 234 -0.19 7.01 -8.27
C TRP A 234 -1.16 5.85 -8.51
N CYS A 235 -1.17 4.91 -7.59
CA CYS A 235 -2.18 3.88 -7.47
C CYS A 235 -3.17 4.26 -6.36
N THR A 236 -4.46 4.29 -6.67
CA THR A 236 -5.50 4.72 -5.73
C THR A 236 -6.12 3.58 -4.93
N ALA A 237 -5.54 2.38 -5.00
CA ALA A 237 -5.98 1.24 -4.22
C ALA A 237 -5.64 1.42 -2.73
N ASP A 238 -6.19 0.54 -1.91
CA ASP A 238 -5.88 0.45 -0.48
C ASP A 238 -4.92 -0.72 -0.22
N VAL A 239 -4.00 -0.55 0.72
CA VAL A 239 -3.04 -1.61 1.13
C VAL A 239 -3.70 -2.84 1.74
N GLY A 240 -4.95 -2.74 2.18
CA GLY A 240 -5.76 -3.88 2.62
C GLY A 240 -6.14 -4.85 1.50
N TRP A 241 -5.81 -4.50 0.24
CA TRP A 241 -6.00 -5.34 -0.94
C TRP A 241 -4.66 -5.67 -1.60
N VAL A 242 -4.64 -6.75 -2.40
CA VAL A 242 -3.40 -7.17 -3.08
C VAL A 242 -2.85 -6.08 -4.01
N THR A 243 -3.71 -5.26 -4.61
CA THR A 243 -3.29 -4.14 -5.45
C THR A 243 -2.43 -3.14 -4.66
N GLY A 244 -2.79 -2.84 -3.43
CA GLY A 244 -1.98 -1.98 -2.57
C GLY A 244 -0.64 -2.61 -2.19
N HIS A 245 -0.59 -3.91 -1.94
CA HIS A 245 0.68 -4.60 -1.71
C HIS A 245 1.59 -4.50 -2.93
N SER A 246 1.11 -4.91 -4.10
CA SER A 246 1.93 -5.10 -5.29
C SER A 246 2.24 -3.79 -6.01
N TYR A 247 1.31 -2.82 -6.00
CA TYR A 247 1.41 -1.61 -6.82
C TYR A 247 1.31 -0.30 -6.03
N ILE A 248 1.44 -0.36 -4.69
CA ILE A 248 1.73 0.81 -3.86
C ILE A 248 3.05 0.58 -3.11
N VAL A 249 3.23 -0.57 -2.44
CA VAL A 249 4.42 -0.79 -1.61
C VAL A 249 5.52 -1.49 -2.41
N TYR A 250 5.34 -2.75 -2.80
CA TYR A 250 6.47 -3.58 -3.25
C TYR A 250 6.95 -3.28 -4.66
N GLY A 251 6.07 -3.24 -5.66
CA GLY A 251 6.45 -3.01 -7.06
C GLY A 251 7.08 -1.64 -7.32
N PRO A 252 6.38 -0.54 -6.98
CA PRO A 252 6.91 0.81 -7.20
C PRO A 252 8.21 1.08 -6.45
N LEU A 253 8.29 0.70 -5.16
CA LEU A 253 9.49 0.92 -4.37
C LEU A 253 10.66 0.04 -4.84
N ALA A 254 10.40 -1.22 -5.26
CA ALA A 254 11.45 -2.03 -5.87
C ALA A 254 12.01 -1.39 -7.15
N ASN A 255 11.21 -0.64 -7.90
CA ASN A 255 11.67 0.08 -9.09
C ASN A 255 12.27 1.46 -8.80
N GLY A 256 12.33 1.91 -7.56
CA GLY A 256 12.83 3.24 -7.22
C GLY A 256 11.92 4.39 -7.67
N ALA A 257 10.63 4.12 -7.83
CA ALA A 257 9.65 5.10 -8.29
C ALA A 257 9.36 6.17 -7.23
N THR A 258 8.98 7.36 -7.69
CA THR A 258 8.31 8.37 -6.87
C THR A 258 6.81 8.15 -6.97
N GLN A 259 6.11 8.12 -5.84
CA GLN A 259 4.67 7.86 -5.84
C GLN A 259 3.89 8.79 -4.92
N VAL A 260 2.59 8.92 -5.20
CA VAL A 260 1.63 9.57 -4.32
C VAL A 260 0.96 8.53 -3.43
N MET A 261 0.84 8.81 -2.15
CA MET A 261 0.04 8.06 -1.19
C MET A 261 -1.00 9.02 -0.59
N TYR A 262 -2.27 8.69 -0.75
CA TYR A 262 -3.37 9.52 -0.30
C TYR A 262 -4.25 8.80 0.72
N GLU A 263 -4.44 9.41 1.88
CA GLU A 263 -5.44 9.00 2.85
C GLU A 263 -6.69 9.86 2.68
N GLY A 264 -7.77 9.29 2.16
CA GLY A 264 -9.02 10.01 1.98
C GLY A 264 -9.92 9.45 0.89
N THR A 265 -11.05 10.12 0.69
CA THR A 265 -12.01 9.78 -0.36
C THR A 265 -11.88 10.73 -1.55
N PRO A 266 -12.33 10.32 -2.77
CA PRO A 266 -12.15 11.12 -3.97
C PRO A 266 -13.01 12.40 -4.00
N ASP A 267 -13.99 12.50 -3.12
CA ASP A 267 -14.99 13.58 -3.05
C ASP A 267 -14.82 14.54 -1.87
N THR A 268 -13.75 14.39 -1.09
CA THR A 268 -13.50 15.22 0.09
C THR A 268 -12.16 15.95 -0.05
N PRO A 269 -12.14 17.29 0.13
CA PRO A 269 -13.25 18.21 0.47
C PRO A 269 -14.18 18.54 -0.70
N HIS A 270 -13.87 18.16 -1.93
CA HIS A 270 -14.67 18.38 -3.14
C HIS A 270 -14.44 17.31 -4.19
N GLN A 271 -15.36 17.17 -5.16
CA GLN A 271 -15.32 16.14 -6.19
C GLN A 271 -14.15 16.25 -7.19
N GLY A 272 -13.36 17.33 -7.12
CA GLY A 272 -12.14 17.53 -7.90
C GLY A 272 -10.86 17.08 -7.18
N ARG A 273 -10.95 16.52 -5.96
CA ARG A 273 -9.80 16.28 -5.10
C ARG A 273 -8.70 15.43 -5.76
N TRP A 274 -9.06 14.38 -6.45
CA TRP A 274 -8.05 13.55 -7.10
C TRP A 274 -7.38 14.24 -8.29
N TRP A 275 -8.10 15.07 -9.01
CA TRP A 275 -7.55 15.87 -10.11
C TRP A 275 -6.59 16.93 -9.59
N GLU A 276 -6.92 17.57 -8.48
CA GLU A 276 -6.05 18.49 -7.76
C GLU A 276 -4.72 17.81 -7.36
N LEU A 277 -4.76 16.56 -6.88
CA LEU A 277 -3.56 15.81 -6.53
C LEU A 277 -2.72 15.47 -7.77
N ILE A 278 -3.35 15.09 -8.88
CA ILE A 278 -2.65 14.85 -10.15
C ILE A 278 -1.94 16.12 -10.61
N GLU A 279 -2.62 17.26 -10.59
CA GLU A 279 -2.04 18.56 -10.96
C GLU A 279 -0.90 18.95 -10.02
N LYS A 280 -1.12 18.85 -8.70
CA LYS A 280 -0.17 19.25 -7.66
C LYS A 280 1.14 18.47 -7.74
N TYR A 281 1.06 17.16 -7.85
CA TYR A 281 2.21 16.27 -7.84
C TYR A 281 2.73 15.91 -9.24
N LYS A 282 2.08 16.43 -10.29
CA LYS A 282 2.41 16.12 -11.68
C LYS A 282 2.43 14.61 -11.94
N VAL A 283 1.37 13.94 -11.47
CA VAL A 283 1.23 12.49 -11.66
C VAL A 283 1.26 12.16 -13.14
N SER A 284 2.17 11.26 -13.53
CA SER A 284 2.35 10.84 -14.91
C SER A 284 1.75 9.46 -15.20
N ILE A 285 1.60 8.63 -14.17
CA ILE A 285 1.00 7.29 -14.26
C ILE A 285 -0.12 7.21 -13.22
N PHE A 286 -1.36 7.04 -13.68
CA PHE A 286 -2.53 7.01 -12.81
C PHE A 286 -3.26 5.66 -12.93
N TYR A 287 -3.28 4.89 -11.83
CA TYR A 287 -3.79 3.52 -11.78
C TYR A 287 -4.95 3.43 -10.79
N THR A 288 -6.16 3.16 -11.29
CA THR A 288 -7.39 3.18 -10.49
C THR A 288 -8.41 2.12 -10.92
N ALA A 289 -9.51 2.01 -10.18
CA ALA A 289 -10.56 1.05 -10.47
C ALA A 289 -11.67 1.64 -11.36
N PRO A 290 -12.29 0.85 -12.26
CA PRO A 290 -13.43 1.27 -13.08
C PRO A 290 -14.61 1.85 -12.27
N THR A 291 -14.84 1.36 -11.06
CA THR A 291 -15.86 1.92 -10.14
C THR A 291 -15.58 3.39 -9.81
N ALA A 292 -14.34 3.79 -9.60
CA ALA A 292 -13.98 5.19 -9.40
C ALA A 292 -14.24 6.01 -10.67
N ILE A 293 -13.83 5.49 -11.82
CA ILE A 293 -14.05 6.16 -13.13
C ILE A 293 -15.55 6.39 -13.37
N ARG A 294 -16.39 5.36 -13.17
CA ARG A 294 -17.86 5.49 -13.29
C ARG A 294 -18.45 6.51 -12.32
N THR A 295 -17.85 6.64 -11.14
CA THR A 295 -18.26 7.67 -10.17
C THR A 295 -17.94 9.07 -10.70
N PHE A 296 -16.75 9.29 -11.24
CA PHE A 296 -16.36 10.55 -11.85
C PHE A 296 -17.22 10.91 -13.06
N MET A 297 -17.57 9.93 -13.89
CA MET A 297 -18.51 10.14 -15.00
C MET A 297 -19.87 10.69 -14.51
N LYS A 298 -20.37 10.18 -13.39
CA LYS A 298 -21.64 10.67 -12.78
C LYS A 298 -21.52 12.09 -12.25
N TRP A 299 -20.35 12.50 -11.78
CA TRP A 299 -20.11 13.86 -11.28
C TRP A 299 -19.96 14.89 -12.41
N GLY A 300 -19.61 14.44 -13.59
CA GLY A 300 -19.52 15.26 -14.80
C GLY A 300 -18.09 15.45 -15.31
N SER A 301 -17.97 15.60 -16.60
CA SER A 301 -16.69 15.78 -17.30
C SER A 301 -16.11 17.19 -17.17
N ASP A 302 -16.89 18.15 -16.70
CA ASP A 302 -16.43 19.53 -16.52
C ASP A 302 -15.46 19.66 -15.33
N ILE A 303 -15.57 18.75 -14.33
CA ILE A 303 -14.71 18.80 -13.13
C ILE A 303 -13.25 18.54 -13.50
N PRO A 304 -12.88 17.41 -14.14
CA PRO A 304 -11.47 17.19 -14.51
C PRO A 304 -10.94 18.25 -15.48
N ALA A 305 -11.79 18.87 -16.32
CA ALA A 305 -11.39 19.90 -17.24
C ALA A 305 -10.93 21.21 -16.57
N THR A 306 -11.18 21.38 -15.28
CA THR A 306 -10.72 22.56 -14.50
C THR A 306 -9.31 22.42 -13.96
N PHE A 307 -8.67 21.26 -14.12
CA PHE A 307 -7.33 20.96 -13.63
C PHE A 307 -6.35 20.67 -14.77
N ASP A 308 -5.07 20.92 -14.55
CA ASP A 308 -4.01 20.55 -15.47
C ASP A 308 -3.62 19.07 -15.32
N LEU A 309 -4.19 18.20 -16.15
CA LEU A 309 -3.89 16.77 -16.19
C LEU A 309 -2.88 16.41 -17.28
N SER A 310 -2.21 17.38 -17.90
CA SER A 310 -1.29 17.17 -19.03
C SER A 310 -0.05 16.34 -18.68
N SER A 311 0.26 16.17 -17.40
CA SER A 311 1.34 15.28 -16.92
C SER A 311 1.03 13.79 -17.11
N VAL A 312 -0.25 13.41 -17.23
CA VAL A 312 -0.67 12.01 -17.32
C VAL A 312 -0.29 11.42 -18.68
N ARG A 313 0.62 10.44 -18.68
CA ARG A 313 1.10 9.76 -19.89
C ARG A 313 0.67 8.30 -19.99
N VAL A 314 0.33 7.65 -18.84
CA VAL A 314 -0.23 6.29 -18.80
C VAL A 314 -1.39 6.26 -17.82
N LEU A 315 -2.46 5.62 -18.23
CA LEU A 315 -3.61 5.31 -17.42
C LEU A 315 -3.69 3.81 -17.17
N GLY A 316 -4.09 3.41 -15.98
CA GLY A 316 -4.29 2.00 -15.66
C GLY A 316 -5.65 1.73 -15.04
N SER A 317 -6.15 0.51 -15.24
CA SER A 317 -7.41 0.01 -14.71
C SER A 317 -7.21 -1.33 -14.01
N VAL A 318 -7.87 -1.52 -12.87
CA VAL A 318 -7.69 -2.72 -12.02
C VAL A 318 -8.95 -3.07 -11.22
N GLY A 319 -9.07 -4.34 -10.90
CA GLY A 319 -10.00 -4.87 -9.91
C GLY A 319 -11.33 -5.38 -10.46
N GLU A 320 -11.75 -4.90 -11.62
CA GLU A 320 -12.96 -5.32 -12.32
C GLU A 320 -12.85 -4.99 -13.82
N PRO A 321 -13.62 -5.62 -14.70
CA PRO A 321 -13.64 -5.25 -16.12
C PRO A 321 -14.08 -3.80 -16.31
N ILE A 322 -13.35 -3.07 -17.17
CA ILE A 322 -13.75 -1.73 -17.59
C ILE A 322 -14.66 -1.83 -18.82
N ASN A 323 -15.83 -1.18 -18.76
CA ASN A 323 -16.71 -1.11 -19.92
C ASN A 323 -16.26 -0.04 -20.92
N PRO A 324 -16.58 -0.17 -22.23
CA PRO A 324 -16.12 0.75 -23.27
C PRO A 324 -16.40 2.23 -22.99
N GLU A 325 -17.57 2.56 -22.46
CA GLU A 325 -17.93 3.95 -22.15
C GLU A 325 -17.01 4.57 -21.08
N ALA A 326 -16.71 3.81 -20.01
CA ALA A 326 -15.80 4.27 -18.97
C ALA A 326 -14.36 4.38 -19.50
N TRP A 327 -13.93 3.44 -20.34
CA TRP A 327 -12.62 3.45 -20.98
C TRP A 327 -12.45 4.71 -21.85
N LEU A 328 -13.43 5.01 -22.75
CA LEU A 328 -13.42 6.19 -23.61
C LEU A 328 -13.44 7.49 -22.82
N TRP A 329 -14.27 7.55 -21.77
CA TRP A 329 -14.32 8.71 -20.89
C TRP A 329 -12.98 8.95 -20.18
N TYR A 330 -12.39 7.89 -19.65
CA TYR A 330 -11.12 7.93 -18.92
C TYR A 330 -9.98 8.41 -19.81
N ARG A 331 -9.87 7.84 -21.02
CA ARG A 331 -8.89 8.27 -22.03
C ARG A 331 -9.06 9.74 -22.40
N LYS A 332 -10.29 10.15 -22.69
CA LYS A 332 -10.57 11.51 -23.15
C LYS A 332 -10.37 12.58 -22.08
N HIS A 333 -10.97 12.38 -20.90
CA HIS A 333 -11.07 13.43 -19.89
C HIS A 333 -9.91 13.43 -18.88
N VAL A 334 -9.17 12.33 -18.75
CA VAL A 334 -8.02 12.23 -17.87
C VAL A 334 -6.72 12.08 -18.65
N GLY A 335 -6.72 11.28 -19.70
CA GLY A 335 -5.54 11.00 -20.52
C GLY A 335 -5.35 11.91 -21.74
N GLY A 336 -6.10 12.99 -21.86
CA GLY A 336 -5.97 13.93 -22.99
C GLY A 336 -6.16 13.31 -24.36
N ASP A 337 -6.90 12.21 -24.45
CA ASP A 337 -7.17 11.39 -25.64
C ASP A 337 -5.93 10.75 -26.30
N THR A 338 -4.78 10.85 -25.64
CA THR A 338 -3.49 10.35 -26.13
C THR A 338 -2.88 9.28 -25.22
N ALA A 339 -3.05 9.36 -23.90
CA ALA A 339 -2.50 8.41 -22.95
C ALA A 339 -3.09 7.00 -23.18
N PRO A 340 -2.24 5.96 -23.29
CA PRO A 340 -2.71 4.58 -23.34
C PRO A 340 -3.35 4.18 -22.02
N ILE A 341 -4.36 3.28 -22.10
CA ILE A 341 -4.96 2.65 -20.92
C ILE A 341 -4.50 1.21 -20.85
N VAL A 342 -3.81 0.83 -19.80
CA VAL A 342 -3.49 -0.56 -19.49
C VAL A 342 -4.55 -1.12 -18.55
N ASP A 343 -5.45 -1.93 -19.11
CA ASP A 343 -6.40 -2.69 -18.30
C ASP A 343 -5.75 -3.99 -17.85
N THR A 344 -5.77 -4.24 -16.54
CA THR A 344 -4.97 -5.31 -15.94
C THR A 344 -5.87 -6.39 -15.34
N TRP A 345 -5.61 -7.63 -15.70
CA TRP A 345 -6.28 -8.79 -15.11
C TRP A 345 -5.33 -9.61 -14.25
N TRP A 346 -5.71 -9.83 -13.01
CA TRP A 346 -4.97 -10.62 -12.03
C TRP A 346 -5.79 -10.81 -10.75
N GLN A 347 -5.26 -11.56 -9.78
CA GLN A 347 -5.96 -11.93 -8.56
C GLN A 347 -5.02 -11.86 -7.36
N THR A 348 -5.59 -11.90 -6.15
CA THR A 348 -4.81 -12.05 -4.91
C THR A 348 -3.92 -13.30 -4.97
N GLU A 349 -4.44 -14.40 -5.53
CA GLU A 349 -3.74 -15.68 -5.68
C GLU A 349 -2.54 -15.59 -6.63
N THR A 350 -2.56 -14.73 -7.62
CA THR A 350 -1.44 -14.54 -8.56
C THR A 350 -0.41 -13.53 -8.06
N GLY A 351 -0.79 -12.68 -7.12
CA GLY A 351 0.06 -11.67 -6.48
C GLY A 351 0.37 -10.44 -7.33
N ALA A 352 0.38 -10.55 -8.65
CA ALA A 352 0.63 -9.44 -9.56
C ALA A 352 -0.02 -9.70 -10.93
N ILE A 353 0.08 -8.73 -11.84
CA ILE A 353 -0.55 -8.72 -13.16
C ILE A 353 -0.15 -9.95 -13.96
N MET A 354 -1.15 -10.60 -14.55
CA MET A 354 -1.00 -11.79 -15.40
C MET A 354 -1.30 -11.49 -16.87
N ILE A 355 -2.30 -10.65 -17.12
CA ILE A 355 -2.73 -10.26 -18.47
C ILE A 355 -2.92 -8.76 -18.51
N SER A 356 -2.26 -8.11 -19.45
CA SER A 356 -2.37 -6.67 -19.69
C SER A 356 -1.88 -6.33 -21.09
N PRO A 357 -2.45 -5.32 -21.75
CA PRO A 357 -1.79 -4.68 -22.88
C PRO A 357 -0.53 -3.94 -22.40
N LEU A 358 0.37 -3.63 -23.32
CA LEU A 358 1.60 -2.89 -23.03
C LEU A 358 1.59 -1.55 -23.79
N PRO A 359 1.96 -0.44 -23.13
CA PRO A 359 2.08 0.87 -23.76
C PRO A 359 3.05 0.84 -24.95
N GLY A 360 2.65 1.41 -26.10
CA GLY A 360 3.48 1.47 -27.29
C GLY A 360 3.69 0.16 -28.05
N VAL A 361 3.19 -0.96 -27.52
CA VAL A 361 3.33 -2.30 -28.14
C VAL A 361 1.99 -2.84 -28.62
N THR A 362 0.95 -2.72 -27.80
CA THR A 362 -0.38 -3.24 -28.10
C THR A 362 -1.30 -2.12 -28.58
N THR A 363 -2.07 -2.37 -29.66
CA THR A 363 -3.17 -1.48 -30.00
C THR A 363 -4.24 -1.59 -28.92
N LEU A 364 -4.60 -0.46 -28.34
CA LEU A 364 -5.52 -0.40 -27.20
C LEU A 364 -6.87 0.11 -27.69
N GLU A 365 -7.87 -0.73 -27.52
CA GLU A 365 -9.27 -0.45 -27.84
C GLU A 365 -10.15 -0.74 -26.61
N PRO A 366 -11.31 -0.06 -26.47
CA PRO A 366 -12.20 -0.27 -25.33
C PRO A 366 -12.86 -1.66 -25.34
#